data_77289fee07cce9fa5e619faebcd19f57
#
_entry.id   77289fee07cce9fa5e619faebcd19f57
#
_cell.length_a   1.000
_cell.length_b   1.000
_cell.length_c   1.000
_cell.angle_alpha   90.00
_cell.angle_beta   90.00
_cell.angle_gamma   90.00
#
_symmetry.space_group_name_H-M   'P 1'
#
loop_
_entity.id
_entity.type
_entity.pdbx_description
1 polymer ?
#
loop_
_entity_poly.entity_id
_entity_poly.type
_entity_poly.pdbx_seq_one_letter_code
_entity_poly.pdbx_strand_id
1 'polypeptide(L)'
;MKSSRRSFIKKTTAIGAAASLSSLPFSLLGKTQNNPIKIGIIGLDTSHSPAFTKLFNAENPKPELAGFRVVAAYPYGSKTIQSSMDRIPGYIEQVKELGVEIVDSIETLVQKVDVVLLETNDGKPHLEQARAVFKAKKPVFIDKPVAGSFSDALKIYKEAEAAGVPMFSSSSLRYQKNVHAVRHENKIGKVLACDAFSPATLEPSHPDLFWYGIHGVEILFTAMGPGCESVTRFSTPDSELVVGTWKDGRIGTFRGMRSGKHDYGGTAFGTDGNLFFGPFEGYEPLAIQIADFFRTKKSPIDPQETLEIYAFMEAADESKRRGGVKVRLDSILLS
;
A
#
# COMPACT_ATOMS: atom_id res chain seq x y z
N MET A 1 11.00 45.29 41.95
CA MET A 1 11.95 46.26 41.38
C MET A 1 12.23 45.89 39.94
N LYS A 2 11.96 46.85 39.02
CA LYS A 2 12.13 46.74 37.57
C LYS A 2 13.59 46.92 37.19
N SER A 3 14.13 46.17 36.24
CA SER A 3 15.28 46.53 35.42
C SER A 3 15.24 45.64 34.19
N SER A 4 14.79 46.04 33.12
CA SER A 4 15.14 46.84 31.95
C SER A 4 16.18 46.20 31.05
N ARG A 5 15.64 45.78 29.88
CA ARG A 5 16.39 45.44 28.65
C ARG A 5 17.16 46.69 28.16
N ARG A 6 18.34 46.52 27.66
CA ARG A 6 19.23 47.39 26.86
C ARG A 6 20.58 47.62 27.53
N SER A 7 21.58 46.91 26.98
CA SER A 7 22.88 47.46 26.63
C SER A 7 23.92 46.36 26.49
N PHE A 8 24.10 45.85 25.30
CA PHE A 8 25.41 45.35 24.86
C PHE A 8 25.52 45.45 23.34
N ILE A 9 25.61 46.66 22.86
CA ILE A 9 26.17 46.98 21.55
C ILE A 9 27.19 48.10 21.80
N LYS A 10 28.45 47.82 21.57
CA LYS A 10 29.47 48.60 20.94
C LYS A 10 30.89 48.20 21.36
N LYS A 11 31.66 48.03 20.32
CA LYS A 11 33.11 48.10 20.18
C LYS A 11 33.84 46.79 20.02
N THR A 12 34.21 46.49 18.80
CA THR A 12 35.61 46.43 18.45
C THR A 12 35.81 46.66 16.92
N THR A 13 36.71 47.52 16.65
CA THR A 13 37.11 48.10 15.36
C THR A 13 38.02 47.18 14.57
N ALA A 14 37.93 47.26 13.27
CA ALA A 14 38.74 46.76 12.18
C ALA A 14 40.25 46.55 12.44
N ILE A 15 40.74 45.38 11.93
CA ILE A 15 42.06 45.27 11.32
C ILE A 15 41.88 44.50 10.02
N GLY A 16 42.22 45.17 8.92
CA GLY A 16 42.20 44.60 7.58
C GLY A 16 43.44 43.72 7.37
N ALA A 17 43.21 42.58 6.76
CA ALA A 17 44.24 41.82 6.07
C ALA A 17 43.64 41.32 4.75
N ALA A 18 44.08 41.90 3.66
CA ALA A 18 43.82 41.38 2.32
C ALA A 18 44.47 40.00 2.17
N ALA A 19 43.64 38.96 2.06
CA ALA A 19 44.05 37.66 1.62
C ALA A 19 43.38 37.36 0.29
N SER A 20 44.19 37.18 -0.71
CA SER A 20 43.92 36.83 -2.08
C SER A 20 42.92 35.68 -2.18
N LEU A 21 41.79 35.92 -2.83
CA LEU A 21 40.87 34.92 -3.30
C LEU A 21 41.54 34.10 -4.41
N SER A 22 42.18 33.00 -4.04
CA SER A 22 42.44 31.92 -4.98
C SER A 22 41.10 31.20 -5.23
N SER A 23 40.61 31.31 -6.46
CA SER A 23 39.46 30.57 -6.98
C SER A 23 39.71 29.07 -6.89
N LEU A 24 39.25 28.43 -5.80
CA LEU A 24 39.13 26.97 -5.77
C LEU A 24 37.95 26.60 -6.70
N PRO A 25 38.14 25.64 -7.59
CA PRO A 25 37.04 25.19 -8.43
C PRO A 25 35.95 24.55 -7.54
N PHE A 26 34.74 25.05 -7.69
CA PHE A 26 33.52 24.57 -7.02
C PHE A 26 33.08 23.19 -7.58
N SER A 27 34.02 22.25 -7.71
CA SER A 27 33.84 20.92 -8.33
C SER A 27 34.14 19.76 -7.40
N LEU A 28 33.95 19.93 -6.07
CA LEU A 28 34.16 18.84 -5.11
C LEU A 28 33.02 18.75 -4.10
N LEU A 29 31.77 18.98 -4.55
CA LEU A 29 30.64 18.29 -3.97
C LEU A 29 30.66 16.88 -4.59
N GLY A 30 31.51 16.03 -4.05
CA GLY A 30 31.46 14.62 -4.32
C GLY A 30 30.02 14.14 -4.13
N LYS A 31 29.38 13.65 -5.19
CA LYS A 31 28.24 12.77 -5.05
C LYS A 31 28.70 11.68 -4.11
N THR A 32 28.31 11.72 -2.85
CA THR A 32 28.32 10.53 -2.00
C THR A 32 27.48 9.53 -2.78
N GLN A 33 28.10 8.60 -3.45
CA GLN A 33 27.45 7.42 -3.98
C GLN A 33 26.98 6.62 -2.76
N ASN A 34 25.86 7.06 -2.17
CA ASN A 34 25.15 6.19 -1.26
C ASN A 34 24.68 5.02 -2.11
N ASN A 35 25.18 3.83 -1.81
CA ASN A 35 24.72 2.61 -2.45
C ASN A 35 23.18 2.60 -2.35
N PRO A 36 22.47 2.25 -3.43
CA PRO A 36 21.02 2.25 -3.40
C PRO A 36 20.52 1.26 -2.33
N ILE A 37 19.41 1.59 -1.70
CA ILE A 37 18.66 0.67 -0.83
C ILE A 37 18.23 -0.51 -1.70
N LYS A 38 18.65 -1.71 -1.32
CA LYS A 38 18.43 -2.95 -2.06
C LYS A 38 17.05 -3.50 -1.71
N ILE A 39 16.22 -3.66 -2.72
CA ILE A 39 14.88 -4.24 -2.61
C ILE A 39 14.93 -5.70 -3.05
N GLY A 40 14.29 -6.59 -2.27
CA GLY A 40 14.00 -7.97 -2.66
C GLY A 40 12.50 -8.16 -2.95
N ILE A 41 12.18 -9.00 -3.92
CA ILE A 41 10.80 -9.36 -4.25
C ILE A 41 10.56 -10.82 -3.88
N ILE A 42 9.48 -11.10 -3.14
CA ILE A 42 8.93 -12.44 -2.91
C ILE A 42 7.65 -12.55 -3.72
N GLY A 43 7.60 -13.49 -4.66
CA GLY A 43 6.46 -13.68 -5.57
C GLY A 43 6.66 -12.99 -6.92
N LEU A 44 6.58 -13.79 -7.99
CA LEU A 44 6.62 -13.33 -9.38
C LEU A 44 5.39 -13.83 -10.16
N ASP A 45 4.21 -13.78 -9.54
CA ASP A 45 2.95 -14.28 -10.10
C ASP A 45 1.89 -13.18 -10.28
N THR A 46 2.25 -11.92 -10.03
CA THR A 46 1.44 -10.72 -10.26
C THR A 46 2.15 -9.73 -11.17
N SER A 47 1.38 -8.93 -11.92
CA SER A 47 1.91 -7.83 -12.74
C SER A 47 2.60 -6.72 -11.92
N HIS A 48 2.37 -6.67 -10.61
CA HIS A 48 3.00 -5.69 -9.72
C HIS A 48 4.51 -5.89 -9.66
N SER A 49 4.99 -7.14 -9.58
CA SER A 49 6.42 -7.45 -9.48
C SER A 49 7.26 -6.87 -10.64
N PRO A 50 6.97 -7.12 -11.93
CA PRO A 50 7.69 -6.47 -13.01
C PRO A 50 7.40 -4.96 -13.11
N ALA A 51 6.19 -4.49 -12.74
CA ALA A 51 5.88 -3.06 -12.77
C ALA A 51 6.70 -2.27 -11.75
N PHE A 52 6.76 -2.71 -10.50
CA PHE A 52 7.61 -2.08 -9.49
C PHE A 52 9.10 -2.19 -9.84
N THR A 53 9.53 -3.34 -10.36
CA THR A 53 10.92 -3.50 -10.81
C THR A 53 11.27 -2.46 -11.88
N LYS A 54 10.40 -2.23 -12.88
CA LYS A 54 10.62 -1.20 -13.91
C LYS A 54 10.71 0.20 -13.33
N LEU A 55 9.90 0.52 -12.34
CA LEU A 55 9.89 1.84 -11.70
C LEU A 55 11.16 2.08 -10.87
N PHE A 56 11.58 1.11 -10.05
CA PHE A 56 12.76 1.24 -9.18
C PHE A 56 14.08 1.06 -9.92
N ASN A 57 14.12 0.29 -11.01
CA ASN A 57 15.32 0.03 -11.79
C ASN A 57 15.43 0.92 -13.04
N ALA A 58 14.56 1.92 -13.20
CA ALA A 58 14.63 2.85 -14.31
C ALA A 58 16.00 3.56 -14.36
N GLU A 59 16.56 3.79 -15.54
CA GLU A 59 17.81 4.53 -15.72
C GLU A 59 17.71 5.97 -15.17
N ASN A 60 16.58 6.60 -15.37
CA ASN A 60 16.25 7.94 -14.89
C ASN A 60 14.98 7.91 -14.05
N PRO A 61 15.04 7.38 -12.81
CA PRO A 61 13.86 7.28 -11.95
C PRO A 61 13.41 8.68 -11.51
N LYS A 62 12.11 8.82 -11.18
CA LYS A 62 11.65 10.03 -10.50
C LYS A 62 12.43 10.27 -9.21
N PRO A 63 12.58 11.53 -8.77
CA PRO A 63 13.32 11.86 -7.53
C PRO A 63 12.83 11.08 -6.31
N GLU A 64 11.52 10.81 -6.23
CA GLU A 64 10.89 10.07 -5.14
C GLU A 64 11.28 8.59 -5.13
N LEU A 65 11.65 8.02 -6.27
CA LEU A 65 12.07 6.62 -6.44
C LEU A 65 13.60 6.47 -6.49
N ALA A 66 14.33 7.57 -6.61
CA ALA A 66 15.77 7.54 -6.69
C ALA A 66 16.42 6.98 -5.40
N GLY A 67 17.53 6.25 -5.56
CA GLY A 67 18.22 5.65 -4.42
C GLY A 67 17.70 4.29 -3.98
N PHE A 68 16.83 3.67 -4.76
CA PHE A 68 16.36 2.29 -4.59
C PHE A 68 16.73 1.44 -5.81
N ARG A 69 16.86 0.14 -5.59
CA ARG A 69 17.05 -0.83 -6.68
C ARG A 69 16.55 -2.21 -6.27
N VAL A 70 15.71 -2.81 -7.10
CA VAL A 70 15.38 -4.24 -7.00
C VAL A 70 16.57 -5.04 -7.46
N VAL A 71 17.13 -5.89 -6.59
CA VAL A 71 18.36 -6.63 -6.86
C VAL A 71 18.17 -8.13 -6.86
N ALA A 72 17.17 -8.66 -6.15
CA ALA A 72 16.93 -10.10 -6.05
C ALA A 72 15.43 -10.39 -6.01
N ALA A 73 15.01 -11.54 -6.54
CA ALA A 73 13.64 -12.01 -6.46
C ALA A 73 13.60 -13.53 -6.20
N TYR A 74 12.70 -13.94 -5.31
CA TYR A 74 12.30 -15.32 -5.11
C TYR A 74 11.00 -15.57 -5.87
N PRO A 75 10.99 -16.45 -6.90
CA PRO A 75 9.89 -16.55 -7.85
C PRO A 75 8.72 -17.41 -7.33
N TYR A 76 8.46 -17.36 -6.02
CA TYR A 76 7.31 -18.05 -5.45
C TYR A 76 6.01 -17.48 -6.02
N GLY A 77 5.00 -18.33 -6.15
CA GLY A 77 3.66 -17.96 -6.52
C GLY A 77 2.65 -18.94 -5.95
N SER A 78 1.37 -18.64 -6.11
CA SER A 78 0.31 -19.57 -5.75
C SER A 78 0.50 -20.91 -6.45
N LYS A 79 0.28 -22.01 -5.71
CA LYS A 79 0.27 -23.36 -6.25
C LYS A 79 -1.14 -23.85 -6.60
N THR A 80 -2.15 -23.05 -6.33
CA THR A 80 -3.57 -23.40 -6.50
C THR A 80 -4.30 -22.51 -7.49
N ILE A 81 -3.70 -21.38 -7.88
CA ILE A 81 -4.28 -20.42 -8.83
C ILE A 81 -3.58 -20.58 -10.17
N GLN A 82 -4.27 -21.17 -11.17
CA GLN A 82 -3.69 -21.47 -12.47
C GLN A 82 -3.12 -20.22 -13.15
N SER A 83 -3.86 -19.12 -13.14
CA SER A 83 -3.42 -17.86 -13.78
C SER A 83 -2.16 -17.27 -13.12
N SER A 84 -1.90 -17.53 -11.85
CA SER A 84 -0.66 -17.18 -11.16
C SER A 84 0.50 -18.06 -11.64
N MET A 85 0.31 -19.37 -11.67
CA MET A 85 1.35 -20.31 -12.12
C MET A 85 1.79 -20.02 -13.57
N ASP A 86 0.85 -19.73 -14.45
CA ASP A 86 1.13 -19.46 -15.87
C ASP A 86 1.96 -18.20 -16.11
N ARG A 87 1.93 -17.23 -15.19
CA ARG A 87 2.65 -15.95 -15.33
C ARG A 87 4.09 -16.01 -14.89
N ILE A 88 4.44 -16.89 -13.94
CA ILE A 88 5.76 -16.93 -13.30
C ILE A 88 6.91 -16.99 -14.31
N PRO A 89 6.93 -17.91 -15.32
CA PRO A 89 8.04 -17.97 -16.26
C PRO A 89 8.29 -16.67 -16.99
N GLY A 90 7.21 -16.03 -17.49
CA GLY A 90 7.31 -14.76 -18.19
C GLY A 90 7.77 -13.59 -17.32
N TYR A 91 7.36 -13.56 -16.04
CA TYR A 91 7.79 -12.52 -15.12
C TYR A 91 9.23 -12.73 -14.63
N ILE A 92 9.70 -13.98 -14.51
CA ILE A 92 11.11 -14.27 -14.25
C ILE A 92 12.00 -13.63 -15.34
N GLU A 93 11.67 -13.87 -16.61
CA GLU A 93 12.48 -13.30 -17.71
C GLU A 93 12.44 -11.76 -17.70
N GLN A 94 11.26 -11.16 -17.51
CA GLN A 94 11.11 -9.69 -17.45
C GLN A 94 11.96 -9.06 -16.34
N VAL A 95 12.01 -9.65 -15.13
CA VAL A 95 12.79 -9.07 -14.03
C VAL A 95 14.30 -9.33 -14.21
N LYS A 96 14.69 -10.47 -14.82
CA LYS A 96 16.10 -10.72 -15.19
C LYS A 96 16.62 -9.69 -16.19
N GLU A 97 15.84 -9.33 -17.21
CA GLU A 97 16.20 -8.28 -18.18
C GLU A 97 16.43 -6.92 -17.50
N LEU A 98 15.79 -6.68 -16.35
CA LEU A 98 15.98 -5.50 -15.51
C LEU A 98 17.13 -5.62 -14.50
N GLY A 99 17.94 -6.70 -14.60
CA GLY A 99 19.12 -6.93 -13.77
C GLY A 99 18.84 -7.52 -12.38
N VAL A 100 17.69 -8.19 -12.19
CA VAL A 100 17.32 -8.83 -10.93
C VAL A 100 17.83 -10.27 -10.88
N GLU A 101 18.55 -10.63 -9.81
CA GLU A 101 18.99 -12.01 -9.55
C GLU A 101 17.81 -12.86 -9.07
N ILE A 102 17.63 -14.05 -9.63
CA ILE A 102 16.66 -15.02 -9.14
C ILE A 102 17.32 -15.89 -8.09
N VAL A 103 16.73 -15.95 -6.91
CA VAL A 103 17.21 -16.77 -5.78
C VAL A 103 16.25 -17.93 -5.51
N ASP A 104 16.72 -18.94 -4.78
CA ASP A 104 16.03 -20.22 -4.54
C ASP A 104 15.22 -20.25 -3.23
N SER A 105 15.40 -19.25 -2.36
CA SER A 105 14.71 -19.20 -1.06
C SER A 105 14.54 -17.78 -0.54
N ILE A 106 13.59 -17.60 0.39
CA ILE A 106 13.40 -16.31 1.10
C ILE A 106 14.60 -16.05 2.01
N GLU A 107 15.18 -17.07 2.61
CA GLU A 107 16.36 -16.97 3.45
C GLU A 107 17.57 -16.42 2.67
N THR A 108 17.78 -16.88 1.45
CA THR A 108 18.81 -16.33 0.55
C THR A 108 18.51 -14.88 0.16
N LEU A 109 17.23 -14.58 -0.13
CA LEU A 109 16.80 -13.24 -0.52
C LEU A 109 17.08 -12.21 0.58
N VAL A 110 16.63 -12.48 1.83
CA VAL A 110 16.74 -11.51 2.92
C VAL A 110 18.18 -11.20 3.35
N GLN A 111 19.15 -12.07 3.00
CA GLN A 111 20.57 -11.81 3.22
C GLN A 111 21.15 -10.81 2.21
N LYS A 112 20.53 -10.66 1.05
CA LYS A 112 21.02 -9.82 -0.07
C LYS A 112 20.45 -8.42 -0.09
N VAL A 113 19.36 -8.16 0.67
CA VAL A 113 18.52 -6.98 0.53
C VAL A 113 18.34 -6.22 1.85
N ASP A 114 17.94 -4.96 1.76
CA ASP A 114 17.68 -4.10 2.90
C ASP A 114 16.19 -4.07 3.26
N VAL A 115 15.31 -4.18 2.26
CA VAL A 115 13.85 -4.10 2.37
C VAL A 115 13.19 -5.10 1.42
N VAL A 116 11.91 -5.45 1.67
CA VAL A 116 11.21 -6.49 0.93
C VAL A 116 9.88 -5.99 0.38
N LEU A 117 9.58 -6.35 -0.86
CA LEU A 117 8.25 -6.36 -1.46
C LEU A 117 7.75 -7.81 -1.45
N LEU A 118 6.71 -8.09 -0.69
CA LEU A 118 6.03 -9.39 -0.68
C LEU A 118 4.83 -9.30 -1.62
N GLU A 119 5.03 -9.81 -2.85
CA GLU A 119 4.15 -9.62 -4.01
C GLU A 119 3.42 -10.89 -4.43
N THR A 120 3.50 -11.98 -3.67
CA THR A 120 2.73 -13.19 -3.98
C THR A 120 1.26 -12.84 -4.14
N ASN A 121 0.66 -13.20 -5.28
CA ASN A 121 -0.72 -12.81 -5.60
C ASN A 121 -1.78 -13.46 -4.69
N ASP A 122 -1.44 -14.61 -4.10
CA ASP A 122 -2.25 -15.36 -3.15
C ASP A 122 -1.95 -14.90 -1.72
N GLY A 123 -2.94 -14.36 -1.02
CA GLY A 123 -2.76 -13.90 0.36
C GLY A 123 -2.58 -15.03 1.39
N LYS A 124 -2.88 -16.29 1.06
CA LYS A 124 -2.80 -17.41 2.01
C LYS A 124 -1.37 -17.74 2.47
N PRO A 125 -0.35 -17.79 1.60
CA PRO A 125 1.02 -18.03 2.03
C PRO A 125 1.71 -16.83 2.68
N HIS A 126 1.12 -15.63 2.68
CA HIS A 126 1.76 -14.41 3.16
C HIS A 126 2.22 -14.50 4.61
N LEU A 127 1.45 -15.11 5.50
CA LEU A 127 1.84 -15.27 6.90
C LEU A 127 3.14 -16.06 7.06
N GLU A 128 3.29 -17.18 6.33
CA GLU A 128 4.49 -18.00 6.35
C GLU A 128 5.68 -17.26 5.75
N GLN A 129 5.48 -16.63 4.59
CA GLN A 129 6.52 -15.86 3.91
C GLN A 129 6.99 -14.66 4.74
N ALA A 130 6.05 -13.92 5.36
CA ALA A 130 6.34 -12.76 6.18
C ALA A 130 7.15 -13.12 7.43
N ARG A 131 6.95 -14.30 8.04
CA ARG A 131 7.73 -14.76 9.20
C ARG A 131 9.22 -14.82 8.94
N ALA A 132 9.64 -15.29 7.75
CA ALA A 132 11.05 -15.30 7.37
C ALA A 132 11.61 -13.86 7.26
N VAL A 133 10.82 -12.93 6.71
CA VAL A 133 11.16 -11.50 6.59
C VAL A 133 11.23 -10.84 7.98
N PHE A 134 10.27 -11.13 8.87
CA PHE A 134 10.25 -10.60 10.24
C PHE A 134 11.43 -11.11 11.07
N LYS A 135 11.78 -12.39 10.93
CA LYS A 135 12.98 -12.97 11.56
C LYS A 135 14.26 -12.26 11.11
N ALA A 136 14.34 -11.87 9.84
CA ALA A 136 15.46 -11.13 9.29
C ALA A 136 15.41 -9.62 9.60
N LYS A 137 14.37 -9.13 10.31
CA LYS A 137 14.17 -7.72 10.68
C LYS A 137 14.15 -6.77 9.48
N LYS A 138 13.64 -7.22 8.32
CA LYS A 138 13.57 -6.39 7.13
C LYS A 138 12.22 -5.66 7.06
N PRO A 139 12.19 -4.33 6.88
CA PRO A 139 10.96 -3.61 6.56
C PRO A 139 10.30 -4.20 5.32
N VAL A 140 8.97 -4.30 5.33
CA VAL A 140 8.26 -5.00 4.26
C VAL A 140 6.97 -4.29 3.86
N PHE A 141 6.78 -4.15 2.55
CA PHE A 141 5.47 -3.94 1.95
C PHE A 141 4.88 -5.30 1.57
N ILE A 142 3.64 -5.55 1.97
CA ILE A 142 2.90 -6.76 1.58
C ILE A 142 1.78 -6.34 0.63
N ASP A 143 1.80 -6.86 -0.59
CA ASP A 143 0.75 -6.56 -1.57
C ASP A 143 -0.62 -7.07 -1.10
N LYS A 144 -1.65 -6.49 -1.68
CA LYS A 144 -3.03 -6.95 -1.44
C LYS A 144 -3.30 -8.30 -2.17
N PRO A 145 -4.09 -9.17 -1.56
CA PRO A 145 -4.56 -9.12 -0.19
C PRO A 145 -3.45 -9.47 0.81
N VAL A 146 -3.34 -8.72 1.93
CA VAL A 146 -2.31 -9.01 2.95
C VAL A 146 -2.43 -10.42 3.52
N ALA A 147 -3.62 -11.02 3.47
CA ALA A 147 -3.90 -12.40 3.85
C ALA A 147 -5.18 -12.92 3.18
N GLY A 148 -5.38 -14.23 3.25
CA GLY A 148 -6.61 -14.90 2.78
C GLY A 148 -7.78 -14.88 3.78
N SER A 149 -7.60 -14.30 4.98
CA SER A 149 -8.63 -14.16 6.02
C SER A 149 -8.31 -12.98 6.94
N PHE A 150 -9.32 -12.48 7.67
CA PHE A 150 -9.12 -11.48 8.71
C PHE A 150 -8.19 -11.99 9.83
N SER A 151 -8.39 -13.24 10.27
CA SER A 151 -7.56 -13.84 11.32
C SER A 151 -6.08 -13.87 10.96
N ASP A 152 -5.72 -14.21 9.72
CA ASP A 152 -4.33 -14.24 9.29
C ASP A 152 -3.78 -12.82 9.04
N ALA A 153 -4.60 -11.89 8.56
CA ALA A 153 -4.22 -10.48 8.50
C ALA A 153 -3.86 -9.95 9.91
N LEU A 154 -4.69 -10.22 10.91
CA LEU A 154 -4.44 -9.84 12.30
C LEU A 154 -3.14 -10.47 12.85
N LYS A 155 -2.87 -11.76 12.54
CA LYS A 155 -1.63 -12.44 12.93
C LYS A 155 -0.40 -11.79 12.30
N ILE A 156 -0.46 -11.46 11.00
CA ILE A 156 0.65 -10.80 10.29
C ILE A 156 0.99 -9.48 10.98
N TYR A 157 0.01 -8.63 11.26
CA TYR A 157 0.25 -7.35 11.96
C TYR A 157 0.80 -7.55 13.38
N LYS A 158 0.23 -8.47 14.16
CA LYS A 158 0.73 -8.79 15.52
C LYS A 158 2.16 -9.33 15.52
N GLU A 159 2.48 -10.23 14.58
CA GLU A 159 3.84 -10.80 14.49
C GLU A 159 4.86 -9.75 14.00
N ALA A 160 4.48 -8.86 13.08
CA ALA A 160 5.32 -7.73 12.67
C ALA A 160 5.62 -6.77 13.83
N GLU A 161 4.58 -6.40 14.61
CA GLU A 161 4.70 -5.57 15.82
C GLU A 161 5.61 -6.22 16.87
N ALA A 162 5.36 -7.49 17.21
CA ALA A 162 6.18 -8.25 18.16
C ALA A 162 7.63 -8.39 17.70
N ALA A 163 7.85 -8.47 16.38
CA ALA A 163 9.18 -8.47 15.79
C ALA A 163 9.82 -7.07 15.70
N GLY A 164 9.08 -5.99 15.94
CA GLY A 164 9.53 -4.62 15.73
C GLY A 164 9.89 -4.32 14.27
N VAL A 165 9.17 -4.94 13.33
CA VAL A 165 9.40 -4.78 11.88
C VAL A 165 8.35 -3.84 11.30
N PRO A 166 8.76 -2.70 10.72
CA PRO A 166 7.85 -1.83 10.00
C PRO A 166 7.22 -2.57 8.80
N MET A 167 5.89 -2.48 8.68
CA MET A 167 5.17 -3.01 7.54
C MET A 167 3.92 -2.19 7.20
N PHE A 168 3.47 -2.28 5.95
CA PHE A 168 2.11 -1.90 5.55
C PHE A 168 1.65 -2.70 4.33
N SER A 169 0.37 -2.65 4.07
CA SER A 169 -0.26 -3.23 2.88
C SER A 169 -1.27 -2.24 2.30
N SER A 170 -1.41 -2.21 0.99
CA SER A 170 -2.37 -1.34 0.31
C SER A 170 -2.64 -1.77 -1.12
N SER A 171 -3.80 -1.42 -1.63
CA SER A 171 -4.05 -1.35 -3.07
C SER A 171 -3.48 -0.06 -3.66
N SER A 172 -3.01 -0.13 -4.91
CA SER A 172 -2.60 1.06 -5.68
C SER A 172 -3.74 2.07 -5.87
N LEU A 173 -4.99 1.64 -5.77
CA LEU A 173 -6.17 2.48 -5.94
C LEU A 173 -6.31 3.55 -4.84
N ARG A 174 -5.77 3.32 -3.64
CA ARG A 174 -5.71 4.29 -2.54
C ARG A 174 -5.02 5.58 -2.95
N TYR A 175 -3.98 5.48 -3.77
CA TYR A 175 -3.10 6.59 -4.14
C TYR A 175 -3.41 7.20 -5.50
N GLN A 176 -4.53 6.80 -6.12
CA GLN A 176 -5.01 7.51 -7.31
C GLN A 176 -5.37 8.95 -6.95
N LYS A 177 -5.07 9.90 -7.83
CA LYS A 177 -5.08 11.34 -7.55
C LYS A 177 -6.34 11.81 -6.81
N ASN A 178 -7.52 11.52 -7.33
CA ASN A 178 -8.76 12.00 -6.72
C ASN A 178 -9.16 11.19 -5.48
N VAL A 179 -8.84 9.91 -5.40
CA VAL A 179 -9.07 9.07 -4.21
C VAL A 179 -8.25 9.60 -3.03
N HIS A 180 -6.96 9.85 -3.27
CA HIS A 180 -6.07 10.41 -2.26
C HIS A 180 -6.49 11.84 -1.85
N ALA A 181 -6.87 12.66 -2.82
CA ALA A 181 -7.24 14.07 -2.61
C ALA A 181 -8.47 14.26 -1.71
N VAL A 182 -9.45 13.35 -1.76
CA VAL A 182 -10.64 13.41 -0.89
C VAL A 182 -10.25 13.48 0.58
N ARG A 183 -9.27 12.68 0.99
CA ARG A 183 -8.88 12.59 2.39
C ARG A 183 -7.84 13.64 2.80
N HIS A 184 -6.97 14.05 1.88
CA HIS A 184 -5.77 14.82 2.22
C HIS A 184 -5.80 16.27 1.74
N GLU A 185 -6.67 16.63 0.77
CA GLU A 185 -6.67 17.96 0.17
C GLU A 185 -7.93 18.79 0.47
N ASN A 186 -8.87 18.28 1.26
CA ASN A 186 -10.11 18.97 1.65
C ASN A 186 -10.91 19.59 0.48
N LYS A 187 -10.91 18.92 -0.69
CA LYS A 187 -11.51 19.46 -1.93
C LYS A 187 -13.04 19.56 -1.89
N ILE A 188 -13.69 18.76 -1.07
CA ILE A 188 -15.16 18.67 -1.00
C ILE A 188 -15.71 18.90 0.41
N GLY A 189 -14.91 19.50 1.28
CA GLY A 189 -15.26 19.66 2.68
C GLY A 189 -15.36 18.31 3.43
N LYS A 190 -16.27 18.23 4.40
CA LYS A 190 -16.50 16.98 5.15
C LYS A 190 -17.17 15.95 4.25
N VAL A 191 -16.58 14.74 4.16
CA VAL A 191 -17.18 13.62 3.43
C VAL A 191 -18.44 13.15 4.15
N LEU A 192 -19.55 13.09 3.43
CA LEU A 192 -20.88 12.69 3.92
C LEU A 192 -21.23 11.25 3.50
N ALA A 193 -20.79 10.83 2.30
CA ALA A 193 -21.02 9.51 1.75
C ALA A 193 -19.97 9.19 0.66
N CYS A 194 -19.88 7.92 0.29
CA CYS A 194 -19.07 7.48 -0.85
C CYS A 194 -19.68 6.25 -1.50
N ASP A 195 -19.71 6.24 -2.84
CA ASP A 195 -20.02 5.09 -3.67
C ASP A 195 -18.78 4.69 -4.44
N ALA A 196 -18.21 3.51 -4.14
CA ALA A 196 -17.05 2.95 -4.84
C ALA A 196 -17.44 1.75 -5.68
N PHE A 197 -16.71 1.51 -6.77
CA PHE A 197 -16.89 0.32 -7.61
C PHE A 197 -15.57 -0.22 -8.12
N SER A 198 -15.54 -1.55 -8.37
CA SER A 198 -14.44 -2.22 -9.04
C SER A 198 -14.91 -3.53 -9.68
N PRO A 199 -14.10 -4.14 -10.56
CA PRO A 199 -14.22 -5.58 -10.80
C PRO A 199 -14.21 -6.35 -9.49
N ALA A 200 -14.99 -7.43 -9.40
CA ALA A 200 -15.05 -8.31 -8.23
C ALA A 200 -15.09 -9.79 -8.69
N THR A 201 -14.18 -10.13 -9.62
CA THR A 201 -13.98 -11.48 -10.08
C THR A 201 -13.72 -12.40 -8.91
N LEU A 202 -14.37 -13.58 -8.90
CA LEU A 202 -14.19 -14.57 -7.86
C LEU A 202 -12.99 -15.47 -8.17
N GLU A 203 -12.32 -15.89 -7.14
CA GLU A 203 -11.31 -16.95 -7.15
C GLU A 203 -11.75 -18.04 -6.18
N PRO A 204 -12.01 -19.29 -6.64
CA PRO A 204 -12.58 -20.34 -5.79
C PRO A 204 -11.77 -20.64 -4.54
N SER A 205 -10.47 -20.37 -4.56
CA SER A 205 -9.57 -20.56 -3.42
C SER A 205 -9.60 -19.45 -2.39
N HIS A 206 -10.31 -18.32 -2.66
CA HIS A 206 -10.36 -17.14 -1.79
C HIS A 206 -11.79 -16.81 -1.37
N PRO A 207 -11.98 -16.11 -0.22
CA PRO A 207 -13.24 -15.43 0.09
C PRO A 207 -13.59 -14.42 -1.00
N ASP A 208 -14.87 -14.22 -1.27
CA ASP A 208 -15.36 -13.51 -2.46
C ASP A 208 -14.70 -12.15 -2.73
N LEU A 209 -14.66 -11.28 -1.72
CA LEU A 209 -14.17 -9.90 -1.90
C LEU A 209 -12.64 -9.77 -1.81
N PHE A 210 -11.96 -10.76 -1.24
CA PHE A 210 -10.52 -10.71 -0.98
C PHE A 210 -9.68 -10.75 -2.26
N TRP A 211 -10.20 -11.33 -3.34
CA TRP A 211 -9.44 -11.47 -4.59
C TRP A 211 -9.34 -10.15 -5.38
N TYR A 212 -10.49 -9.62 -5.84
CA TYR A 212 -10.54 -8.38 -6.62
C TYR A 212 -11.38 -7.28 -5.97
N GLY A 213 -12.42 -7.64 -5.22
CA GLY A 213 -13.30 -6.69 -4.54
C GLY A 213 -12.57 -5.75 -3.57
N ILE A 214 -11.46 -6.22 -3.00
CA ILE A 214 -10.60 -5.45 -2.10
C ILE A 214 -10.20 -4.09 -2.68
N HIS A 215 -10.02 -3.98 -3.99
CA HIS A 215 -9.64 -2.72 -4.64
C HIS A 215 -10.71 -1.63 -4.45
N GLY A 216 -11.98 -1.97 -4.68
CA GLY A 216 -13.08 -1.02 -4.48
C GLY A 216 -13.37 -0.75 -3.00
N VAL A 217 -13.19 -1.75 -2.14
CA VAL A 217 -13.28 -1.56 -0.69
C VAL A 217 -12.16 -0.63 -0.19
N GLU A 218 -10.95 -0.75 -0.72
CA GLU A 218 -9.84 0.17 -0.41
C GLU A 218 -10.15 1.62 -0.84
N ILE A 219 -10.75 1.83 -2.03
CA ILE A 219 -11.24 3.14 -2.47
C ILE A 219 -12.27 3.69 -1.47
N LEU A 220 -13.25 2.87 -1.08
CA LEU A 220 -14.29 3.25 -0.14
C LEU A 220 -13.71 3.71 1.20
N PHE A 221 -12.81 2.92 1.79
CA PHE A 221 -12.18 3.26 3.07
C PHE A 221 -11.22 4.44 2.96
N THR A 222 -10.56 4.64 1.82
CA THR A 222 -9.74 5.82 1.60
C THR A 222 -10.59 7.09 1.67
N ALA A 223 -11.78 7.09 1.09
CA ALA A 223 -12.69 8.24 1.12
C ALA A 223 -13.39 8.41 2.48
N MET A 224 -13.94 7.32 3.02
CA MET A 224 -14.77 7.36 4.24
C MET A 224 -13.98 7.36 5.53
N GLY A 225 -12.74 6.86 5.52
CA GLY A 225 -11.97 6.57 6.73
C GLY A 225 -12.50 5.36 7.51
N PRO A 226 -11.80 5.00 8.61
CA PRO A 226 -12.24 3.93 9.51
C PRO A 226 -13.51 4.32 10.28
N GLY A 227 -14.11 3.33 10.96
CA GLY A 227 -15.29 3.51 11.80
C GLY A 227 -16.57 2.90 11.23
N CYS A 228 -16.47 1.97 10.27
CA CYS A 228 -17.63 1.19 9.82
C CYS A 228 -18.15 0.32 10.97
N GLU A 229 -19.45 0.41 11.23
CA GLU A 229 -20.10 -0.33 12.33
C GLU A 229 -20.74 -1.64 11.85
N SER A 230 -21.33 -1.62 10.66
CA SER A 230 -22.05 -2.77 10.13
C SER A 230 -22.13 -2.75 8.62
N VAL A 231 -22.33 -3.92 8.02
CA VAL A 231 -22.52 -4.10 6.59
C VAL A 231 -23.73 -4.94 6.27
N THR A 232 -24.30 -4.69 5.08
CA THR A 232 -25.33 -5.52 4.45
C THR A 232 -24.94 -5.74 3.01
N ARG A 233 -25.00 -6.99 2.52
CA ARG A 233 -24.60 -7.33 1.15
C ARG A 233 -25.74 -7.94 0.36
N PHE A 234 -25.96 -7.41 -0.85
CA PHE A 234 -26.86 -7.92 -1.87
C PHE A 234 -26.05 -8.48 -3.04
N SER A 235 -26.40 -9.66 -3.51
CA SER A 235 -25.63 -10.35 -4.57
C SER A 235 -26.54 -10.85 -5.67
N THR A 236 -26.06 -10.72 -6.91
CA THR A 236 -26.59 -11.37 -8.12
C THR A 236 -25.46 -12.13 -8.80
N PRO A 237 -25.73 -12.93 -9.85
CA PRO A 237 -24.65 -13.55 -10.62
C PRO A 237 -23.64 -12.54 -11.20
N ASP A 238 -24.11 -11.37 -11.64
CA ASP A 238 -23.30 -10.37 -12.38
C ASP A 238 -22.71 -9.28 -11.51
N SER A 239 -23.26 -9.04 -10.33
CA SER A 239 -22.81 -7.94 -9.47
C SER A 239 -23.21 -8.14 -8.02
N GLU A 240 -22.61 -7.30 -7.19
CA GLU A 240 -22.94 -7.22 -5.78
C GLU A 240 -22.92 -5.77 -5.29
N LEU A 241 -23.69 -5.50 -4.27
CA LEU A 241 -23.68 -4.22 -3.55
C LEU A 241 -23.47 -4.49 -2.07
N VAL A 242 -22.41 -3.92 -1.51
CA VAL A 242 -22.17 -3.90 -0.07
C VAL A 242 -22.46 -2.50 0.45
N VAL A 243 -23.34 -2.40 1.44
CA VAL A 243 -23.71 -1.15 2.10
C VAL A 243 -23.11 -1.16 3.49
N GLY A 244 -22.17 -0.26 3.76
CA GLY A 244 -21.59 -0.02 5.08
C GLY A 244 -22.25 1.16 5.78
N THR A 245 -22.48 1.03 7.10
CA THR A 245 -22.93 2.11 7.97
C THR A 245 -21.82 2.44 8.96
N TRP A 246 -21.40 3.70 9.01
CA TRP A 246 -20.37 4.20 9.92
C TRP A 246 -20.99 4.63 11.27
N LYS A 247 -20.19 4.61 12.33
CA LYS A 247 -20.60 5.00 13.69
C LYS A 247 -21.19 6.42 13.80
N ASP A 248 -20.77 7.30 12.89
CA ASP A 248 -21.28 8.68 12.81
C ASP A 248 -22.54 8.83 11.93
N GLY A 249 -23.13 7.72 11.49
CA GLY A 249 -24.35 7.67 10.69
C GLY A 249 -24.13 7.79 9.18
N ARG A 250 -22.89 8.00 8.70
CA ARG A 250 -22.59 8.03 7.26
C ARG A 250 -22.82 6.65 6.64
N ILE A 251 -23.16 6.67 5.36
CA ILE A 251 -23.32 5.46 4.54
C ILE A 251 -22.28 5.49 3.41
N GLY A 252 -21.63 4.35 3.21
CA GLY A 252 -20.76 4.13 2.06
C GLY A 252 -21.13 2.82 1.36
N THR A 253 -20.95 2.78 0.04
CA THR A 253 -21.30 1.59 -0.76
C THR A 253 -20.09 1.11 -1.56
N PHE A 254 -20.02 -0.21 -1.72
CA PHE A 254 -19.14 -0.86 -2.67
C PHE A 254 -19.94 -1.66 -3.69
N ARG A 255 -19.79 -1.33 -4.99
CA ARG A 255 -20.33 -2.08 -6.13
C ARG A 255 -19.26 -2.97 -6.74
N GLY A 256 -19.38 -4.28 -6.59
CA GLY A 256 -18.53 -5.26 -7.24
C GLY A 256 -19.17 -5.74 -8.55
N MET A 257 -18.41 -5.72 -9.66
CA MET A 257 -18.87 -6.19 -10.98
C MET A 257 -18.15 -7.48 -11.36
N ARG A 258 -18.89 -8.50 -11.76
CA ARG A 258 -18.37 -9.82 -12.16
C ARG A 258 -18.45 -10.07 -13.66
N SER A 259 -19.47 -9.56 -14.30
CA SER A 259 -19.73 -9.71 -15.74
C SER A 259 -19.42 -8.42 -16.49
N GLY A 260 -18.92 -8.54 -17.71
CA GLY A 260 -18.57 -7.41 -18.55
C GLY A 260 -17.15 -6.85 -18.25
N LYS A 261 -16.80 -5.79 -18.95
CA LYS A 261 -15.51 -5.10 -18.79
C LYS A 261 -15.73 -3.82 -17.98
N HIS A 262 -15.18 -3.78 -16.80
CA HIS A 262 -15.32 -2.67 -15.85
C HIS A 262 -13.97 -2.16 -15.38
N ASP A 263 -13.91 -0.89 -15.07
CA ASP A 263 -12.76 -0.20 -14.47
C ASP A 263 -12.99 0.00 -12.97
N TYR A 264 -12.13 0.78 -12.35
CA TYR A 264 -12.17 1.15 -10.93
C TYR A 264 -12.63 2.59 -10.79
N GLY A 265 -13.41 2.89 -9.76
CA GLY A 265 -13.82 4.26 -9.55
C GLY A 265 -14.84 4.45 -8.45
N GLY A 266 -15.49 5.60 -8.49
CA GLY A 266 -16.49 5.97 -7.51
C GLY A 266 -16.79 7.45 -7.47
N THR A 267 -17.58 7.84 -6.45
CA THR A 267 -17.91 9.22 -6.15
C THR A 267 -17.93 9.42 -4.65
N ALA A 268 -17.18 10.39 -4.14
CA ALA A 268 -17.37 10.91 -2.80
C ALA A 268 -18.28 12.14 -2.81
N PHE A 269 -19.16 12.22 -1.84
CA PHE A 269 -20.10 13.32 -1.60
C PHE A 269 -19.69 14.05 -0.34
N GLY A 270 -19.45 15.34 -0.45
CA GLY A 270 -19.03 16.19 0.67
C GLY A 270 -19.94 17.39 0.87
N THR A 271 -19.65 18.18 1.91
CA THR A 271 -20.43 19.40 2.22
C THR A 271 -20.28 20.48 1.15
N ASP A 272 -19.17 20.49 0.41
CA ASP A 272 -18.82 21.54 -0.55
C ASP A 272 -18.84 21.06 -2.00
N GLY A 273 -19.26 19.81 -2.25
CA GLY A 273 -19.39 19.25 -3.59
C GLY A 273 -19.11 17.75 -3.68
N ASN A 274 -18.97 17.26 -4.90
CA ASN A 274 -18.69 15.85 -5.18
C ASN A 274 -17.36 15.72 -5.90
N LEU A 275 -16.68 14.59 -5.67
CA LEU A 275 -15.44 14.25 -6.37
C LEU A 275 -15.53 12.86 -6.97
N PHE A 276 -15.29 12.76 -8.27
CA PHE A 276 -15.29 11.51 -9.02
C PHE A 276 -13.90 10.86 -9.01
N PHE A 277 -13.86 9.54 -8.90
CA PHE A 277 -12.66 8.70 -8.92
C PHE A 277 -12.56 7.90 -10.20
N GLY A 278 -11.32 7.62 -10.62
CA GLY A 278 -11.01 6.83 -11.80
C GLY A 278 -10.83 7.68 -13.07
N PRO A 279 -10.35 7.08 -14.14
CA PRO A 279 -9.94 5.67 -14.25
C PRO A 279 -8.66 5.33 -13.48
N PHE A 280 -8.20 4.07 -13.55
CA PHE A 280 -6.93 3.62 -12.95
C PHE A 280 -5.72 4.34 -13.58
N GLU A 281 -4.85 4.93 -12.76
CA GLU A 281 -3.72 5.77 -13.19
C GLU A 281 -2.35 5.05 -13.12
N GLY A 282 -2.34 3.74 -12.85
CA GLY A 282 -1.10 2.95 -12.76
C GLY A 282 -0.56 2.77 -11.34
N TYR A 283 0.64 2.16 -11.26
CA TYR A 283 1.23 1.74 -9.98
C TYR A 283 2.21 2.74 -9.38
N GLU A 284 2.62 3.75 -10.13
CA GLU A 284 3.66 4.70 -9.70
C GLU A 284 3.30 5.43 -8.41
N PRO A 285 2.06 5.91 -8.19
CA PRO A 285 1.71 6.57 -6.93
C PRO A 285 1.94 5.66 -5.69
N LEU A 286 1.62 4.36 -5.80
CA LEU A 286 1.92 3.41 -4.72
C LEU A 286 3.42 3.18 -4.57
N ALA A 287 4.18 3.05 -5.67
CA ALA A 287 5.64 2.87 -5.61
C ALA A 287 6.32 4.04 -4.88
N ILE A 288 5.85 5.28 -5.06
CA ILE A 288 6.32 6.46 -4.34
C ILE A 288 6.06 6.32 -2.83
N GLN A 289 4.88 5.86 -2.42
CA GLN A 289 4.55 5.64 -1.00
C GLN A 289 5.40 4.51 -0.39
N ILE A 290 5.65 3.44 -1.15
CA ILE A 290 6.54 2.35 -0.74
C ILE A 290 7.98 2.89 -0.54
N ALA A 291 8.47 3.72 -1.45
CA ALA A 291 9.79 4.35 -1.33
C ALA A 291 9.89 5.25 -0.09
N ASP A 292 8.86 6.07 0.17
CA ASP A 292 8.81 6.91 1.37
C ASP A 292 8.76 6.07 2.65
N PHE A 293 7.93 5.05 2.68
CA PHE A 293 7.89 4.08 3.78
C PHE A 293 9.26 3.42 4.02
N PHE A 294 9.95 2.98 2.99
CA PHE A 294 11.27 2.37 3.13
C PHE A 294 12.35 3.35 3.62
N ARG A 295 12.22 4.66 3.33
CA ARG A 295 13.11 5.69 3.90
C ARG A 295 12.80 5.99 5.35
N THR A 296 11.52 6.22 5.65
CA THR A 296 11.08 6.75 6.95
C THR A 296 10.78 5.67 7.98
N LYS A 297 10.53 4.42 7.54
CA LYS A 297 10.04 3.30 8.35
C LYS A 297 8.67 3.56 8.99
N LYS A 298 7.94 4.55 8.49
CA LYS A 298 6.60 4.90 8.96
C LYS A 298 5.55 4.42 7.97
N SER A 299 4.61 3.59 8.45
CA SER A 299 3.47 3.17 7.64
C SER A 299 2.63 4.39 7.22
N PRO A 300 2.27 4.52 5.93
CA PRO A 300 1.35 5.58 5.48
C PRO A 300 -0.11 5.31 5.85
N ILE A 301 -0.41 4.12 6.36
CA ILE A 301 -1.76 3.67 6.72
C ILE A 301 -1.72 3.15 8.16
N ASP A 302 -2.73 3.54 8.96
CA ASP A 302 -2.92 2.94 10.27
C ASP A 302 -3.24 1.44 10.12
N PRO A 303 -2.51 0.53 10.79
CA PRO A 303 -2.82 -0.90 10.78
C PRO A 303 -4.29 -1.23 11.08
N GLN A 304 -4.93 -0.45 11.97
CA GLN A 304 -6.35 -0.64 12.32
C GLN A 304 -7.26 -0.39 11.11
N GLU A 305 -6.94 0.58 10.24
CA GLU A 305 -7.72 0.82 9.02
C GLU A 305 -7.63 -0.37 8.07
N THR A 306 -6.44 -0.94 7.88
CA THR A 306 -6.28 -2.15 7.05
C THR A 306 -7.07 -3.31 7.65
N LEU A 307 -6.97 -3.54 8.96
CA LEU A 307 -7.71 -4.62 9.62
C LEU A 307 -9.24 -4.40 9.53
N GLU A 308 -9.72 -3.15 9.58
CA GLU A 308 -11.13 -2.85 9.41
C GLU A 308 -11.61 -3.12 7.97
N ILE A 309 -10.78 -2.89 6.95
CA ILE A 309 -11.05 -3.28 5.55
C ILE A 309 -11.28 -4.79 5.47
N TYR A 310 -10.43 -5.59 6.11
CA TYR A 310 -10.57 -7.06 6.11
C TYR A 310 -11.78 -7.52 6.89
N ALA A 311 -12.08 -6.91 8.03
CA ALA A 311 -13.29 -7.18 8.80
C ALA A 311 -14.56 -6.81 8.02
N PHE A 312 -14.54 -5.70 7.27
CA PHE A 312 -15.62 -5.30 6.38
C PHE A 312 -15.89 -6.34 5.29
N MET A 313 -14.85 -6.84 4.63
CA MET A 313 -14.99 -7.86 3.60
C MET A 313 -15.51 -9.19 4.17
N GLU A 314 -14.98 -9.63 5.32
CA GLU A 314 -15.44 -10.86 5.97
C GLU A 314 -16.87 -10.74 6.49
N ALA A 315 -17.25 -9.59 7.07
CA ALA A 315 -18.63 -9.31 7.46
C ALA A 315 -19.59 -9.24 6.25
N ALA A 316 -19.10 -8.75 5.09
CA ALA A 316 -19.89 -8.76 3.86
C ALA A 316 -20.10 -10.19 3.33
N ASP A 317 -19.08 -11.04 3.41
CA ASP A 317 -19.21 -12.47 3.03
C ASP A 317 -20.17 -13.21 3.99
N GLU A 318 -20.09 -12.91 5.28
CA GLU A 318 -21.05 -13.43 6.28
C GLU A 318 -22.48 -12.93 6.02
N SER A 319 -22.65 -11.65 5.67
CA SER A 319 -23.97 -11.09 5.31
C SER A 319 -24.58 -11.84 4.11
N LYS A 320 -23.77 -12.09 3.06
CA LYS A 320 -24.20 -12.88 1.89
C LYS A 320 -24.59 -14.28 2.29
N ARG A 321 -23.77 -14.99 3.08
CA ARG A 321 -24.03 -16.37 3.53
C ARG A 321 -25.32 -16.47 4.34
N ARG A 322 -25.70 -15.42 5.04
CA ARG A 322 -26.95 -15.31 5.85
C ARG A 322 -28.12 -14.70 5.09
N GLY A 323 -28.06 -14.61 3.76
CA GLY A 323 -29.16 -14.11 2.92
C GLY A 323 -29.33 -12.58 2.91
N GLY A 324 -28.25 -11.81 3.14
CA GLY A 324 -28.27 -10.36 3.07
C GLY A 324 -28.67 -9.66 4.38
N VAL A 325 -28.54 -10.33 5.53
CA VAL A 325 -28.81 -9.67 6.83
C VAL A 325 -27.64 -8.78 7.23
N LYS A 326 -27.94 -7.75 8.04
CA LYS A 326 -26.94 -6.86 8.62
C LYS A 326 -26.00 -7.64 9.52
N VAL A 327 -24.68 -7.45 9.34
CA VAL A 327 -23.61 -8.00 10.17
C VAL A 327 -22.81 -6.86 10.78
N ARG A 328 -22.54 -6.91 12.08
CA ARG A 328 -21.72 -5.92 12.77
C ARG A 328 -20.24 -6.27 12.61
N LEU A 329 -19.39 -5.26 12.39
CA LEU A 329 -17.95 -5.47 12.28
C LEU A 329 -17.31 -5.96 13.58
N ASP A 330 -17.82 -5.56 14.74
CA ASP A 330 -17.31 -6.02 16.03
C ASP A 330 -17.42 -7.55 16.20
N SER A 331 -18.41 -8.19 15.58
CA SER A 331 -18.52 -9.65 15.60
C SER A 331 -17.37 -10.36 14.85
N ILE A 332 -16.67 -9.66 13.97
CA ILE A 332 -15.48 -10.16 13.28
C ILE A 332 -14.19 -9.70 14.00
N LEU A 333 -14.14 -8.43 14.41
CA LEU A 333 -12.95 -7.85 15.04
C LEU A 333 -12.63 -8.47 16.41
N LEU A 334 -13.62 -9.06 17.08
CA LEU A 334 -13.49 -9.67 18.41
C LEU A 334 -13.44 -11.21 18.37
N SER A 335 -13.59 -11.82 17.20
CA SER A 335 -13.46 -13.27 16.99
C SER A 335 -11.99 -13.64 16.80
#